data_4c1cb6a8eddf3d98ce4cb4bf61b34925
#
_entry.id   4c1cb6a8eddf3d98ce4cb4bf61b34925
#
_cell.length_a   1.000
_cell.length_b   1.000
_cell.length_c   1.000
_cell.angle_alpha   90.00
_cell.angle_beta   90.00
_cell.angle_gamma   90.00
#
_symmetry.space_group_name_H-M   'P 1'
#
loop_
_entity.id
_entity.type
_entity.pdbx_description
1 polymer ?
#
loop_
_entity_poly.entity_id
_entity_poly.type
_entity_poly.pdbx_seq_one_letter_code
_entity_poly.pdbx_strand_id
1 'polypeptide(L)'
;GMESVELLDPSDFPTMRKHGLMCAMVSFPTGTLKDGKTRVGGIGKAFNRLEHHDTLVEVYGQRIKETANAGLKNLICFSGNRDGMDDETGLKNCAIGIKRILPIAEKHNVTISMELLNSRVDHKDYMCDRTPWGVALCQAIGSERFGLLYDIYHMQIMEGDVIRTIRDNHKYLYHYHTGGNPGRNEIDETQELNYAAIMRAILATGYKGHVGQEFIPKRKDKLASLEQGVRICDV
;
A
#
# COMPACT_ATOMS: atom_id res chain seq x y z
N GLY A 1 -3.46 -22.65 -1.95
CA GLY A 1 -4.06 -21.84 -2.99
C GLY A 1 -4.17 -20.39 -2.57
N MET A 2 -4.27 -19.48 -3.52
CA MET A 2 -4.51 -18.06 -3.23
C MET A 2 -5.98 -17.86 -2.84
N GLU A 3 -6.20 -17.03 -1.82
CA GLU A 3 -7.54 -16.69 -1.31
C GLU A 3 -7.94 -15.26 -1.67
N SER A 4 -6.97 -14.44 -2.12
CA SER A 4 -7.17 -13.03 -2.37
C SER A 4 -6.53 -12.55 -3.66
N VAL A 5 -7.00 -11.40 -4.12
CA VAL A 5 -6.43 -10.57 -5.19
C VAL A 5 -6.15 -9.18 -4.64
N GLU A 6 -5.34 -8.41 -5.35
CA GLU A 6 -4.90 -7.08 -4.93
C GLU A 6 -5.44 -5.97 -5.82
N LEU A 7 -5.59 -4.80 -5.24
CA LEU A 7 -5.79 -3.51 -5.92
C LEU A 7 -6.99 -3.47 -6.89
N LEU A 8 -8.08 -4.16 -6.55
CA LEU A 8 -9.29 -4.13 -7.36
C LEU A 8 -10.09 -2.85 -7.15
N ASP A 9 -10.68 -2.36 -8.23
CA ASP A 9 -11.75 -1.37 -8.18
C ASP A 9 -13.11 -1.99 -7.85
N PRO A 10 -14.07 -1.23 -7.29
CA PRO A 10 -15.40 -1.74 -6.97
C PRO A 10 -16.14 -2.41 -8.12
N SER A 11 -15.88 -1.99 -9.36
CA SER A 11 -16.43 -2.63 -10.58
C SER A 11 -16.04 -4.10 -10.73
N ASP A 12 -14.89 -4.52 -10.15
CA ASP A 12 -14.36 -5.87 -10.27
C ASP A 12 -14.81 -6.81 -9.14
N PHE A 13 -15.43 -6.27 -8.06
CA PHE A 13 -15.87 -7.06 -6.91
C PHE A 13 -16.85 -8.18 -7.27
N PRO A 14 -17.81 -8.01 -8.21
CA PRO A 14 -18.67 -9.12 -8.63
C PRO A 14 -17.89 -10.27 -9.26
N THR A 15 -16.89 -9.97 -10.11
CA THR A 15 -16.02 -10.98 -10.74
C THR A 15 -15.19 -11.71 -9.68
N MET A 16 -14.57 -10.98 -8.77
CA MET A 16 -13.81 -11.54 -7.65
C MET A 16 -14.64 -12.56 -6.85
N ARG A 17 -15.86 -12.18 -6.44
CA ARG A 17 -16.78 -13.05 -5.68
C ARG A 17 -17.19 -14.29 -6.45
N LYS A 18 -17.43 -14.17 -7.77
CA LYS A 18 -17.76 -15.30 -8.65
C LYS A 18 -16.69 -16.39 -8.60
N HIS A 19 -15.43 -16.01 -8.36
CA HIS A 19 -14.30 -16.93 -8.24
C HIS A 19 -13.97 -17.33 -6.79
N GLY A 20 -14.80 -16.96 -5.82
CA GLY A 20 -14.58 -17.30 -4.41
C GLY A 20 -13.38 -16.59 -3.77
N LEU A 21 -12.93 -15.48 -4.37
CA LEU A 21 -11.80 -14.70 -3.88
C LEU A 21 -12.27 -13.47 -3.09
N MET A 22 -11.37 -12.92 -2.28
CA MET A 22 -11.53 -11.60 -1.65
C MET A 22 -10.49 -10.61 -2.21
N CYS A 23 -10.70 -9.30 -2.00
CA CYS A 23 -9.68 -8.29 -2.25
C CYS A 23 -8.98 -7.94 -0.94
N ALA A 24 -7.69 -8.26 -0.84
CA ALA A 24 -6.94 -8.02 0.39
C ALA A 24 -6.62 -6.54 0.59
N MET A 25 -6.41 -5.79 -0.50
CA MET A 25 -6.19 -4.34 -0.53
C MET A 25 -6.99 -3.73 -1.68
N VAL A 26 -7.95 -2.87 -1.39
CA VAL A 26 -8.78 -2.19 -2.41
C VAL A 26 -8.01 -1.03 -3.02
N SER A 27 -8.19 -0.81 -4.33
CA SER A 27 -7.56 0.25 -5.10
C SER A 27 -8.00 1.65 -4.65
N PHE A 28 -7.09 2.60 -4.72
CA PHE A 28 -7.31 4.00 -4.38
C PHE A 28 -8.35 4.67 -5.30
N PRO A 29 -9.20 5.56 -4.79
CA PRO A 29 -10.06 6.38 -5.62
C PRO A 29 -9.30 7.59 -6.18
N THR A 30 -9.79 8.11 -7.29
CA THR A 30 -9.30 9.38 -7.83
C THR A 30 -10.45 10.37 -8.00
N GLY A 31 -10.15 11.66 -7.84
CA GLY A 31 -11.07 12.76 -8.09
C GLY A 31 -10.44 13.84 -8.96
N THR A 32 -11.24 14.78 -9.43
CA THR A 32 -10.80 15.95 -10.19
C THR A 32 -11.04 17.21 -9.36
N LEU A 33 -10.03 18.05 -9.21
CA LEU A 33 -10.15 19.32 -8.50
C LEU A 33 -11.16 20.27 -9.20
N LYS A 34 -11.54 21.33 -8.50
CA LYS A 34 -12.47 22.36 -9.03
C LYS A 34 -12.00 23.05 -10.30
N ASP A 35 -10.70 22.96 -10.63
CA ASP A 35 -10.15 23.44 -11.91
C ASP A 35 -10.59 22.62 -13.14
N GLY A 36 -11.28 21.50 -12.92
CA GLY A 36 -11.76 20.59 -13.96
C GLY A 36 -10.68 19.80 -14.69
N LYS A 37 -9.42 19.89 -14.27
CA LYS A 37 -8.26 19.31 -14.99
C LYS A 37 -7.35 18.47 -14.09
N THR A 38 -7.05 18.92 -12.89
CA THR A 38 -6.10 18.25 -11.99
C THR A 38 -6.74 17.05 -11.34
N ARG A 39 -6.24 15.85 -11.67
CA ARG A 39 -6.63 14.60 -10.99
C ARG A 39 -5.76 14.40 -9.75
N VAL A 40 -6.40 13.98 -8.66
CA VAL A 40 -5.78 13.69 -7.35
C VAL A 40 -6.22 12.32 -6.83
N GLY A 41 -5.47 11.76 -5.88
CA GLY A 41 -5.72 10.47 -5.25
C GLY A 41 -4.70 9.40 -5.65
N GLY A 42 -4.02 9.55 -6.80
CA GLY A 42 -2.94 8.66 -7.22
C GLY A 42 -1.58 9.03 -6.63
N ILE A 43 -0.55 8.25 -6.98
CA ILE A 43 0.79 8.28 -6.39
C ILE A 43 1.39 9.69 -6.31
N GLY A 44 1.35 10.46 -7.41
CA GLY A 44 2.04 11.75 -7.48
C GLY A 44 1.29 12.94 -6.88
N LYS A 45 -0.05 12.88 -6.77
CA LYS A 45 -0.89 13.99 -6.28
C LYS A 45 -1.90 13.47 -5.27
N ALA A 46 -1.58 13.54 -4.00
CA ALA A 46 -2.38 12.97 -2.94
C ALA A 46 -2.37 13.82 -1.65
N PHE A 47 -2.20 13.20 -0.48
CA PHE A 47 -2.49 13.81 0.82
C PHE A 47 -1.49 14.87 1.30
N ASN A 48 -0.30 15.00 0.70
CA ASN A 48 0.68 16.01 1.10
C ASN A 48 0.32 17.44 0.69
N ARG A 49 -0.76 17.66 -0.06
CA ARG A 49 -1.22 18.97 -0.52
C ARG A 49 -2.59 19.32 0.07
N LEU A 50 -2.67 20.42 0.82
CA LEU A 50 -3.91 20.86 1.47
C LEU A 50 -5.04 21.11 0.46
N GLU A 51 -4.71 21.67 -0.70
CA GLU A 51 -5.65 21.97 -1.79
C GLU A 51 -6.30 20.71 -2.40
N HIS A 52 -5.72 19.52 -2.18
CA HIS A 52 -6.30 18.25 -2.63
C HIS A 52 -7.36 17.70 -1.65
N HIS A 53 -7.30 18.11 -0.38
CA HIS A 53 -7.99 17.41 0.71
C HIS A 53 -9.51 17.37 0.54
N ASP A 54 -10.17 18.45 0.10
CA ASP A 54 -11.63 18.43 -0.06
C ASP A 54 -12.08 17.35 -1.04
N THR A 55 -11.42 17.28 -2.20
CA THR A 55 -11.70 16.24 -3.20
C THR A 55 -11.33 14.85 -2.67
N LEU A 56 -10.18 14.70 -2.00
CA LEU A 56 -9.78 13.40 -1.43
C LEU A 56 -10.75 12.93 -0.35
N VAL A 57 -11.24 13.81 0.51
CA VAL A 57 -12.23 13.45 1.54
C VAL A 57 -13.52 12.93 0.92
N GLU A 58 -13.98 13.56 -0.17
CA GLU A 58 -15.17 13.11 -0.89
C GLU A 58 -14.96 11.71 -1.49
N VAL A 59 -13.92 11.53 -2.32
CA VAL A 59 -13.72 10.28 -3.04
C VAL A 59 -13.30 9.11 -2.12
N TYR A 60 -12.47 9.36 -1.10
CA TYR A 60 -12.13 8.34 -0.11
C TYR A 60 -13.31 8.00 0.79
N GLY A 61 -14.13 9.00 1.17
CA GLY A 61 -15.35 8.76 1.93
C GLY A 61 -16.33 7.85 1.21
N GLN A 62 -16.46 7.99 -0.11
CA GLN A 62 -17.25 7.09 -0.94
C GLN A 62 -16.58 5.70 -1.06
N ARG A 63 -15.29 5.62 -1.36
CA ARG A 63 -14.57 4.35 -1.51
C ARG A 63 -14.55 3.53 -0.22
N ILE A 64 -14.43 4.16 0.96
CA ILE A 64 -14.53 3.49 2.26
C ILE A 64 -15.89 2.79 2.41
N LYS A 65 -16.99 3.45 2.04
CA LYS A 65 -18.32 2.84 2.09
C LYS A 65 -18.46 1.68 1.12
N GLU A 66 -17.96 1.81 -0.11
CA GLU A 66 -17.95 0.74 -1.12
C GLU A 66 -17.15 -0.46 -0.64
N THR A 67 -15.97 -0.23 -0.06
CA THR A 67 -15.12 -1.26 0.55
C THR A 67 -15.87 -2.02 1.65
N ALA A 68 -16.46 -1.30 2.59
CA ALA A 68 -17.22 -1.88 3.70
C ALA A 68 -18.46 -2.65 3.22
N ASN A 69 -19.23 -2.09 2.28
CA ASN A 69 -20.41 -2.74 1.71
C ASN A 69 -20.06 -4.03 0.96
N ALA A 70 -18.85 -4.11 0.44
CA ALA A 70 -18.32 -5.33 -0.17
C ALA A 70 -17.82 -6.37 0.86
N GLY A 71 -17.82 -6.05 2.17
CA GLY A 71 -17.27 -6.90 3.23
C GLY A 71 -15.73 -6.87 3.27
N LEU A 72 -15.10 -5.93 2.56
CA LEU A 72 -13.65 -5.74 2.50
C LEU A 72 -13.18 -4.76 3.58
N LYS A 73 -11.88 -4.76 3.90
CA LYS A 73 -11.39 -4.05 5.10
C LYS A 73 -10.25 -3.08 4.86
N ASN A 74 -9.50 -3.20 3.76
CA ASN A 74 -8.29 -2.43 3.55
C ASN A 74 -8.38 -1.61 2.28
N LEU A 75 -7.93 -0.36 2.35
CA LEU A 75 -7.93 0.60 1.25
C LEU A 75 -6.58 1.30 1.19
N ILE A 76 -5.93 1.26 0.02
CA ILE A 76 -4.64 1.89 -0.21
C ILE A 76 -4.77 3.41 -0.36
N CYS A 77 -3.73 4.15 0.08
CA CYS A 77 -3.57 5.57 -0.20
C CYS A 77 -2.10 5.93 -0.43
N PHE A 78 -1.85 7.16 -0.89
CA PHE A 78 -0.53 7.68 -1.21
C PHE A 78 -0.28 9.05 -0.58
N SER A 79 1.00 9.37 -0.36
CA SER A 79 1.40 10.68 0.16
C SER A 79 1.32 11.78 -0.91
N GLY A 80 1.75 11.48 -2.11
CA GLY A 80 2.02 12.46 -3.17
C GLY A 80 3.52 12.69 -3.35
N ASN A 81 3.90 13.37 -4.43
CA ASN A 81 5.27 13.81 -4.69
C ASN A 81 5.61 15.06 -3.87
N ARG A 82 6.90 15.23 -3.57
CA ARG A 82 7.38 16.43 -2.84
C ARG A 82 7.14 17.71 -3.63
N ASP A 83 7.46 17.74 -4.90
CA ASP A 83 7.39 18.94 -5.74
C ASP A 83 7.95 20.17 -4.99
N GLY A 84 9.15 20.01 -4.42
CA GLY A 84 9.84 21.02 -3.62
C GLY A 84 9.37 21.22 -2.17
N MET A 85 8.38 20.45 -1.70
CA MET A 85 7.93 20.47 -0.29
C MET A 85 8.90 19.68 0.59
N ASP A 86 9.21 20.20 1.77
CA ASP A 86 10.00 19.47 2.77
C ASP A 86 9.18 18.34 3.44
N ASP A 87 9.90 17.39 4.02
CA ASP A 87 9.32 16.18 4.59
C ASP A 87 8.43 16.46 5.81
N GLU A 88 8.77 17.49 6.64
CA GLU A 88 7.99 17.85 7.82
C GLU A 88 6.64 18.47 7.44
N THR A 89 6.65 19.43 6.51
CA THR A 89 5.43 20.04 5.95
C THR A 89 4.54 19.00 5.32
N GLY A 90 5.11 18.11 4.51
CA GLY A 90 4.36 17.06 3.85
C GLY A 90 3.74 16.06 4.83
N LEU A 91 4.47 15.66 5.87
CA LEU A 91 3.95 14.79 6.94
C LEU A 91 2.75 15.45 7.66
N LYS A 92 2.88 16.72 8.02
CA LYS A 92 1.82 17.50 8.67
C LYS A 92 0.57 17.59 7.80
N ASN A 93 0.74 17.87 6.51
CA ASN A 93 -0.36 17.95 5.56
C ASN A 93 -1.03 16.58 5.38
N CYS A 94 -0.27 15.50 5.20
CA CYS A 94 -0.81 14.14 5.14
C CYS A 94 -1.63 13.80 6.40
N ALA A 95 -1.10 14.10 7.59
CA ALA A 95 -1.82 13.86 8.84
C ALA A 95 -3.16 14.63 8.91
N ILE A 96 -3.18 15.90 8.48
CA ILE A 96 -4.41 16.70 8.41
C ILE A 96 -5.44 16.04 7.47
N GLY A 97 -5.03 15.69 6.25
CA GLY A 97 -5.93 15.11 5.26
C GLY A 97 -6.46 13.74 5.67
N ILE A 98 -5.59 12.86 6.15
CA ILE A 98 -5.98 11.51 6.60
C ILE A 98 -6.94 11.60 7.80
N LYS A 99 -6.68 12.44 8.78
CA LYS A 99 -7.58 12.64 9.93
C LYS A 99 -9.02 13.05 9.53
N ARG A 100 -9.22 13.67 8.37
CA ARG A 100 -10.55 14.04 7.86
C ARG A 100 -11.35 12.84 7.35
N ILE A 101 -10.69 11.77 6.89
CA ILE A 101 -11.36 10.54 6.41
C ILE A 101 -11.49 9.47 7.50
N LEU A 102 -10.70 9.54 8.56
CA LEU A 102 -10.70 8.55 9.64
C LEU A 102 -12.06 8.34 10.31
N PRO A 103 -12.89 9.35 10.63
CA PRO A 103 -14.19 9.11 11.24
C PRO A 103 -15.10 8.22 10.39
N ILE A 104 -14.96 8.29 9.05
CA ILE A 104 -15.70 7.41 8.13
C ILE A 104 -15.07 6.02 8.16
N ALA A 105 -13.75 5.91 8.10
CA ALA A 105 -13.02 4.65 8.14
C ALA A 105 -13.29 3.87 9.44
N GLU A 106 -13.27 4.53 10.59
CA GLU A 106 -13.59 3.97 11.90
C GLU A 106 -15.03 3.48 11.97
N LYS A 107 -15.99 4.31 11.56
CA LYS A 107 -17.41 3.96 11.51
C LYS A 107 -17.68 2.71 10.67
N HIS A 108 -16.97 2.54 9.57
CA HIS A 108 -17.16 1.44 8.62
C HIS A 108 -16.19 0.28 8.82
N ASN A 109 -15.31 0.34 9.85
CA ASN A 109 -14.31 -0.69 10.14
C ASN A 109 -13.37 -0.97 8.95
N VAL A 110 -12.98 0.08 8.20
CA VAL A 110 -12.04 0.03 7.09
C VAL A 110 -10.71 0.63 7.53
N THR A 111 -9.62 -0.01 7.17
CA THR A 111 -8.26 0.45 7.44
C THR A 111 -7.69 1.13 6.20
N ILE A 112 -7.08 2.28 6.38
CA ILE A 112 -6.37 3.02 5.32
C ILE A 112 -4.90 2.70 5.45
N SER A 113 -4.28 2.23 4.37
CA SER A 113 -2.86 1.88 4.35
C SER A 113 -2.10 2.75 3.35
N MET A 114 -1.15 3.55 3.84
CA MET A 114 -0.28 4.35 2.97
C MET A 114 0.89 3.51 2.49
N GLU A 115 1.07 3.44 1.18
CA GLU A 115 2.15 2.67 0.60
C GLU A 115 3.49 3.39 0.67
N LEU A 116 4.51 2.63 1.09
CA LEU A 116 5.91 3.00 1.03
C LEU A 116 6.47 2.66 -0.36
N LEU A 117 6.82 3.69 -1.15
CA LEU A 117 7.35 3.53 -2.51
C LEU A 117 8.80 4.03 -2.62
N ASN A 118 9.56 3.51 -3.58
CA ASN A 118 10.90 4.02 -3.83
C ASN A 118 10.89 5.28 -4.69
N SER A 119 11.61 6.30 -4.26
CA SER A 119 11.83 7.54 -5.02
C SER A 119 13.09 7.51 -5.89
N ARG A 120 13.93 6.46 -5.77
CA ARG A 120 15.21 6.34 -6.48
C ARG A 120 15.05 5.87 -7.92
N VAL A 121 14.14 4.94 -8.19
CA VAL A 121 14.01 4.25 -9.48
C VAL A 121 12.65 4.47 -10.11
N ASP A 122 11.55 4.07 -9.42
CA ASP A 122 10.23 3.93 -10.05
C ASP A 122 9.33 5.16 -9.87
N HIS A 123 9.35 5.79 -8.68
CA HIS A 123 8.43 6.86 -8.31
C HIS A 123 9.20 8.12 -7.86
N LYS A 124 9.96 8.71 -8.79
CA LYS A 124 10.78 9.90 -8.48
C LYS A 124 9.97 10.92 -7.71
N ASP A 125 10.64 11.47 -6.66
CA ASP A 125 10.09 12.53 -5.83
C ASP A 125 8.92 12.14 -4.91
N TYR A 126 8.52 10.86 -4.89
CA TYR A 126 7.48 10.39 -3.95
C TYR A 126 7.90 10.64 -2.50
N MET A 127 6.96 11.08 -1.65
CA MET A 127 7.30 11.58 -0.32
C MET A 127 7.40 10.47 0.75
N CYS A 128 6.45 9.53 0.79
CA CYS A 128 6.48 8.41 1.74
C CYS A 128 7.42 7.30 1.26
N ASP A 129 8.71 7.63 1.15
CA ASP A 129 9.73 6.76 0.56
C ASP A 129 10.67 6.10 1.60
N ARG A 130 10.38 6.28 2.90
CA ARG A 130 11.16 5.75 4.03
C ARG A 130 10.26 5.30 5.15
N THR A 131 10.59 4.14 5.74
CA THR A 131 9.86 3.59 6.88
C THR A 131 9.80 4.56 8.08
N PRO A 132 10.88 5.25 8.51
CA PRO A 132 10.79 6.20 9.63
C PRO A 132 9.80 7.33 9.39
N TRP A 133 9.71 7.86 8.15
CA TRP A 133 8.74 8.89 7.80
C TRP A 133 7.30 8.37 7.90
N GLY A 134 7.04 7.17 7.35
CA GLY A 134 5.72 6.54 7.44
C GLY A 134 5.30 6.24 8.88
N VAL A 135 6.23 5.76 9.72
CA VAL A 135 6.01 5.51 11.15
C VAL A 135 5.69 6.81 11.89
N ALA A 136 6.43 7.89 11.63
CA ALA A 136 6.14 9.20 12.21
C ALA A 136 4.74 9.70 11.82
N LEU A 137 4.32 9.46 10.57
CA LEU A 137 2.97 9.78 10.13
C LEU A 137 1.91 8.96 10.88
N CYS A 138 2.11 7.65 11.07
CA CYS A 138 1.21 6.81 11.88
C CYS A 138 1.09 7.33 13.31
N GLN A 139 2.20 7.72 13.93
CA GLN A 139 2.23 8.30 15.28
C GLN A 139 1.50 9.64 15.34
N ALA A 140 1.70 10.50 14.35
CA ALA A 140 1.02 11.81 14.27
C ALA A 140 -0.50 11.67 14.07
N ILE A 141 -0.94 10.61 13.38
CA ILE A 141 -2.36 10.30 13.14
C ILE A 141 -2.99 9.68 14.38
N GLY A 142 -2.36 8.67 15.00
CA GLY A 142 -2.77 8.07 16.26
C GLY A 142 -4.05 7.22 16.18
N SER A 143 -4.38 6.62 15.04
CA SER A 143 -5.56 5.75 14.88
C SER A 143 -5.16 4.35 14.42
N GLU A 144 -5.80 3.32 14.97
CA GLU A 144 -5.65 1.92 14.52
C GLU A 144 -6.26 1.67 13.13
N ARG A 145 -6.96 2.65 12.56
CA ARG A 145 -7.49 2.59 11.19
C ARG A 145 -6.56 3.24 10.17
N PHE A 146 -5.33 3.55 10.57
CA PHE A 146 -4.30 3.99 9.65
C PHE A 146 -2.99 3.28 9.93
N GLY A 147 -2.39 2.72 8.88
CA GLY A 147 -1.09 2.06 8.91
C GLY A 147 -0.36 2.16 7.58
N LEU A 148 0.68 1.36 7.43
CA LEU A 148 1.52 1.33 6.25
C LEU A 148 1.32 0.05 5.46
N LEU A 149 1.37 0.15 4.16
CA LEU A 149 1.66 -0.93 3.25
C LEU A 149 3.18 -0.93 3.01
N TYR A 150 3.84 -1.99 3.44
CA TYR A 150 5.28 -2.18 3.29
C TYR A 150 5.55 -2.99 2.03
N ASP A 151 5.88 -2.31 0.93
CA ASP A 151 6.36 -2.98 -0.27
C ASP A 151 7.84 -3.33 -0.11
N ILE A 152 8.11 -4.62 -0.03
CA ILE A 152 9.44 -5.17 0.23
C ILE A 152 10.42 -4.81 -0.89
N TYR A 153 9.97 -4.81 -2.15
CA TYR A 153 10.77 -4.40 -3.30
C TYR A 153 11.19 -2.93 -3.17
N HIS A 154 10.22 -2.06 -2.89
CA HIS A 154 10.50 -0.63 -2.78
C HIS A 154 11.43 -0.32 -1.60
N MET A 155 11.22 -0.95 -0.45
CA MET A 155 12.03 -0.66 0.74
C MET A 155 13.41 -1.30 0.67
N GLN A 156 13.60 -2.39 -0.08
CA GLN A 156 14.95 -2.89 -0.38
C GLN A 156 15.77 -1.84 -1.14
N ILE A 157 15.19 -1.19 -2.16
CA ILE A 157 15.85 -0.13 -2.93
C ILE A 157 16.21 1.09 -2.06
N MET A 158 15.32 1.45 -1.14
CA MET A 158 15.47 2.68 -0.34
C MET A 158 16.34 2.48 0.89
N GLU A 159 16.17 1.38 1.62
CA GLU A 159 16.70 1.19 2.97
C GLU A 159 17.52 -0.09 3.12
N GLY A 160 17.11 -1.18 2.47
CA GLY A 160 17.66 -2.50 2.77
C GLY A 160 17.27 -2.99 4.17
N ASP A 161 18.02 -3.94 4.73
CA ASP A 161 17.83 -4.49 6.10
C ASP A 161 16.35 -4.80 6.45
N VAL A 162 15.63 -5.35 5.45
CA VAL A 162 14.18 -5.54 5.43
C VAL A 162 13.68 -6.30 6.67
N ILE A 163 14.36 -7.38 7.05
CA ILE A 163 13.92 -8.22 8.17
C ILE A 163 13.94 -7.47 9.50
N ARG A 164 14.99 -6.69 9.77
CA ARG A 164 15.08 -5.87 10.98
C ARG A 164 14.02 -4.77 10.97
N THR A 165 13.89 -4.07 9.85
CA THR A 165 12.89 -3.02 9.67
C THR A 165 11.47 -3.53 9.94
N ILE A 166 11.12 -4.71 9.43
CA ILE A 166 9.82 -5.37 9.70
C ILE A 166 9.66 -5.65 11.19
N ARG A 167 10.66 -6.27 11.85
CA ARG A 167 10.58 -6.60 13.27
C ARG A 167 10.39 -5.38 14.16
N ASP A 168 11.13 -4.33 13.88
CA ASP A 168 11.15 -3.11 14.71
C ASP A 168 9.87 -2.27 14.53
N ASN A 169 9.24 -2.34 13.35
CA ASN A 169 8.12 -1.48 12.98
C ASN A 169 6.79 -2.23 12.74
N HIS A 170 6.72 -3.56 12.97
CA HIS A 170 5.57 -4.41 12.63
C HIS A 170 4.21 -3.85 13.08
N LYS A 171 4.14 -3.18 14.22
CA LYS A 171 2.90 -2.59 14.76
C LYS A 171 2.29 -1.49 13.87
N TYR A 172 3.05 -0.97 12.90
CA TYR A 172 2.61 0.03 11.94
C TYR A 172 2.41 -0.54 10.53
N LEU A 173 2.90 -1.80 10.27
CA LEU A 173 2.88 -2.44 8.97
C LEU A 173 1.63 -3.33 8.85
N TYR A 174 0.64 -2.87 8.11
CA TYR A 174 -0.68 -3.48 8.05
C TYR A 174 -0.91 -4.32 6.78
N HIS A 175 -0.05 -4.19 5.80
CA HIS A 175 -0.04 -4.98 4.59
C HIS A 175 1.37 -5.07 4.00
N TYR A 176 1.63 -6.09 3.19
CA TYR A 176 2.92 -6.31 2.55
C TYR A 176 2.76 -6.62 1.07
N HIS A 177 3.67 -6.07 0.23
CA HIS A 177 3.81 -6.45 -1.16
C HIS A 177 5.18 -7.05 -1.44
N THR A 178 5.25 -7.94 -2.46
CA THR A 178 6.48 -8.60 -2.91
C THR A 178 6.87 -8.14 -4.31
N GLY A 179 8.17 -8.18 -4.61
CA GLY A 179 8.71 -7.98 -5.95
C GLY A 179 10.19 -8.31 -5.97
N GLY A 180 10.68 -8.92 -7.05
CA GLY A 180 12.10 -9.26 -7.19
C GLY A 180 12.96 -8.02 -7.38
N ASN A 181 14.02 -7.88 -6.59
CA ASN A 181 14.96 -6.76 -6.71
C ASN A 181 16.32 -7.26 -7.23
N PRO A 182 16.87 -6.67 -8.30
CA PRO A 182 16.34 -5.52 -9.05
C PRO A 182 15.23 -5.87 -10.05
N GLY A 183 14.42 -4.87 -10.43
CA GLY A 183 13.57 -4.89 -11.62
C GLY A 183 12.10 -5.26 -11.40
N ARG A 184 11.66 -5.51 -10.15
CA ARG A 184 10.26 -5.82 -9.75
C ARG A 184 9.68 -7.05 -10.46
N ASN A 185 10.55 -8.03 -10.81
CA ASN A 185 10.15 -9.24 -11.53
C ASN A 185 9.92 -10.42 -10.56
N GLU A 186 10.07 -11.67 -11.07
CA GLU A 186 9.95 -12.87 -10.26
C GLU A 186 10.77 -12.81 -8.99
N ILE A 187 10.30 -13.45 -7.91
CA ILE A 187 10.95 -13.48 -6.60
C ILE A 187 11.82 -14.75 -6.39
N ASP A 188 12.29 -15.34 -7.48
CA ASP A 188 13.12 -16.55 -7.51
C ASP A 188 14.62 -16.26 -7.25
N GLU A 189 15.48 -17.21 -7.63
CA GLU A 189 16.93 -17.11 -7.43
C GLU A 189 17.64 -16.06 -8.30
N THR A 190 16.93 -15.41 -9.22
CA THR A 190 17.50 -14.36 -10.10
C THR A 190 17.52 -12.97 -9.49
N GLN A 191 17.11 -12.84 -8.22
CA GLN A 191 17.00 -11.58 -7.49
C GLN A 191 17.67 -11.69 -6.09
N GLU A 192 17.83 -10.57 -5.38
CA GLU A 192 18.72 -10.49 -4.21
C GLU A 192 18.02 -10.74 -2.85
N LEU A 193 16.67 -10.79 -2.78
CA LEU A 193 15.92 -10.91 -1.53
C LEU A 193 15.69 -12.39 -1.16
N ASN A 194 15.90 -12.74 0.11
CA ASN A 194 15.53 -14.06 0.63
C ASN A 194 14.09 -14.06 1.14
N TYR A 195 13.13 -14.24 0.22
CA TYR A 195 11.70 -14.16 0.56
C TYR A 195 11.25 -15.17 1.61
N ALA A 196 11.77 -16.39 1.61
CA ALA A 196 11.42 -17.36 2.65
C ALA A 196 11.83 -16.89 4.06
N ALA A 197 12.99 -16.23 4.19
CA ALA A 197 13.42 -15.64 5.47
C ALA A 197 12.57 -14.43 5.85
N ILE A 198 12.19 -13.60 4.88
CA ILE A 198 11.33 -12.43 5.10
C ILE A 198 9.93 -12.87 5.54
N MET A 199 9.33 -13.87 4.90
CA MET A 199 8.02 -14.41 5.28
C MET A 199 8.02 -14.96 6.70
N ARG A 200 9.05 -15.73 7.08
CA ARG A 200 9.20 -16.18 8.48
C ARG A 200 9.32 -15.02 9.47
N ALA A 201 9.99 -13.93 9.09
CA ALA A 201 10.08 -12.74 9.93
C ALA A 201 8.72 -12.05 10.09
N ILE A 202 7.93 -11.95 9.02
CA ILE A 202 6.55 -11.43 9.07
C ILE A 202 5.68 -12.30 9.98
N LEU A 203 5.69 -13.63 9.81
CA LEU A 203 4.92 -14.56 10.65
C LEU A 203 5.31 -14.45 12.12
N ALA A 204 6.60 -14.29 12.42
CA ALA A 204 7.10 -14.17 13.79
C ALA A 204 6.60 -12.89 14.50
N THR A 205 6.12 -11.87 13.78
CA THR A 205 5.48 -10.68 14.38
C THR A 205 4.05 -10.94 14.86
N GLY A 206 3.47 -12.08 14.51
CA GLY A 206 2.06 -12.39 14.75
C GLY A 206 1.10 -11.85 13.69
N TYR A 207 1.61 -11.36 12.57
CA TYR A 207 0.79 -10.87 11.45
C TYR A 207 -0.21 -11.92 10.96
N LYS A 208 -1.46 -11.51 10.72
CA LYS A 208 -2.58 -12.37 10.30
C LYS A 208 -3.24 -11.93 8.99
N GLY A 209 -2.68 -10.92 8.34
CA GLY A 209 -3.18 -10.43 7.06
C GLY A 209 -2.61 -11.22 5.87
N HIS A 210 -2.79 -10.68 4.68
CA HIS A 210 -2.27 -11.23 3.43
C HIS A 210 -0.95 -10.54 3.03
N VAL A 211 -0.16 -11.24 2.24
CA VAL A 211 1.00 -10.69 1.54
C VAL A 211 0.69 -10.74 0.04
N GLY A 212 0.59 -9.57 -0.59
CA GLY A 212 0.27 -9.44 -2.01
C GLY A 212 1.46 -9.72 -2.90
N GLN A 213 1.26 -10.52 -3.96
CA GLN A 213 2.26 -10.74 -5.01
C GLN A 213 2.12 -9.63 -6.05
N GLU A 214 3.02 -8.63 -6.00
CA GLU A 214 2.96 -7.46 -6.89
C GLU A 214 4.12 -7.37 -7.88
N PHE A 215 4.89 -8.43 -8.00
CA PHE A 215 5.95 -8.50 -9.00
C PHE A 215 5.39 -8.53 -10.44
N ILE A 216 6.20 -8.09 -11.41
CA ILE A 216 5.85 -8.05 -12.82
C ILE A 216 6.55 -9.22 -13.54
N PRO A 217 5.83 -10.32 -13.85
CA PRO A 217 6.44 -11.49 -14.45
C PRO A 217 7.09 -11.20 -15.81
N LYS A 218 8.36 -11.55 -15.97
CA LYS A 218 9.08 -11.52 -17.24
C LYS A 218 8.87 -12.77 -18.09
N ARG A 219 8.66 -13.92 -17.43
CA ARG A 219 8.50 -15.19 -18.12
C ARG A 219 7.26 -15.18 -19.01
N LYS A 220 7.29 -15.98 -20.07
CA LYS A 220 6.15 -16.13 -21.00
C LYS A 220 4.92 -16.68 -20.27
N ASP A 221 5.13 -17.69 -19.43
CA ASP A 221 4.09 -18.26 -18.57
C ASP A 221 4.03 -17.49 -17.24
N LYS A 222 3.16 -16.50 -17.22
CA LYS A 222 2.96 -15.62 -16.05
C LYS A 222 2.30 -16.35 -14.87
N LEU A 223 1.45 -17.34 -15.14
CA LEU A 223 0.80 -18.11 -14.09
C LEU A 223 1.80 -19.03 -13.39
N ALA A 224 2.72 -19.65 -14.12
CA ALA A 224 3.80 -20.41 -13.52
C ALA A 224 4.73 -19.53 -12.66
N SER A 225 4.99 -18.28 -13.06
CA SER A 225 5.74 -17.32 -12.25
C SER A 225 5.00 -17.01 -10.94
N LEU A 226 3.69 -16.78 -11.02
CA LEU A 226 2.86 -16.52 -9.85
C LEU A 226 2.81 -17.73 -8.90
N GLU A 227 2.60 -18.93 -9.43
CA GLU A 227 2.62 -20.17 -8.64
C GLU A 227 3.95 -20.38 -7.93
N GLN A 228 5.06 -20.11 -8.61
CA GLN A 228 6.39 -20.16 -7.99
C GLN A 228 6.52 -19.12 -6.85
N GLY A 229 6.09 -17.88 -7.07
CA GLY A 229 6.11 -16.84 -6.05
C GLY A 229 5.31 -17.23 -4.81
N VAL A 230 4.12 -17.79 -4.99
CA VAL A 230 3.28 -18.29 -3.90
C VAL A 230 4.02 -19.38 -3.12
N ARG A 231 4.63 -20.37 -3.80
CA ARG A 231 5.38 -21.45 -3.13
C ARG A 231 6.60 -20.95 -2.35
N ILE A 232 7.30 -19.92 -2.86
CA ILE A 232 8.44 -19.32 -2.15
C ILE A 232 7.99 -18.64 -0.85
N CYS A 233 6.81 -18.06 -0.84
CA CYS A 233 6.24 -17.36 0.31
C CYS A 233 5.49 -18.28 1.30
N ASP A 234 5.20 -19.51 0.92
CA ASP A 234 4.52 -20.50 1.77
C ASP A 234 5.56 -21.20 2.68
N VAL A 235 5.72 -20.71 3.94
CA VAL A 235 6.80 -21.08 4.87
C VAL A 235 6.26 -21.52 6.25
#